data_ef9877c94f11c0368faf7310771ff10b
#
_entry.id   ef9877c94f11c0368faf7310771ff10b
#
_cell.length_a   1.000
_cell.length_b   1.000
_cell.length_c   1.000
_cell.angle_alpha   90.00
_cell.angle_beta   90.00
_cell.angle_gamma   90.00
#
_symmetry.space_group_name_H-M   'P 1'
#
loop_
_entity.id
_entity.type
_entity.pdbx_description
1 polymer ?
#
loop_
_entity_poly.entity_id
_entity_poly.type
_entity_poly.pdbx_seq_one_letter_code
_entity_poly.pdbx_strand_id
1 'polypeptide(L)'
;MRVAIVNDLAVACEALRRVVVSDPALSIAWIARDGDEAITKAAGDRPDVILMDLIMPRVNGVEATRAIMHASPCPILVVTATVTGNASLVYEALGVGALDAVNTPTLGSGGSVAGGAELLRRLHLVARMAQLRGQVSASPAPMPTPTPTPMPTRAPASSPSSSFRPTIAGSATPTFDTKKLPEISPQSARPTLVAIGASTGGPRAVADVLLSLPRDLRAAYLVVQHVSVEFVAGYAQWLAAETGRRVALARTGDVPHAGDVLVAGEDRHLTLNRLGTLEYREEPKEHIHKPSVDELFISLASSARPGVAVLLTGMGRDGAEGLLALRRAGWHTIAQDESSSVVWGMPGAAHRLGAAVEVLPIRAIGPAIVAAMRGLPP
;
A
#
# COMPACT_ATOMS: atom_id res chain seq x y z
N MET A 1 -11.66 24.80 3.74
CA MET A 1 -11.41 23.82 2.64
C MET A 1 -12.66 23.74 1.77
N ARG A 2 -12.52 23.87 0.45
CA ARG A 2 -13.62 23.88 -0.54
C ARG A 2 -13.91 22.45 -1.01
N VAL A 3 -15.11 21.95 -0.75
CA VAL A 3 -15.53 20.56 -1.04
C VAL A 3 -16.53 20.57 -2.20
N ALA A 4 -16.28 19.80 -3.23
CA ALA A 4 -17.25 19.53 -4.29
C ALA A 4 -18.00 18.23 -4.03
N ILE A 5 -19.24 18.14 -4.45
CA ILE A 5 -20.09 16.95 -4.31
C ILE A 5 -20.56 16.52 -5.69
N VAL A 6 -20.37 15.25 -6.01
CA VAL A 6 -20.80 14.64 -7.27
C VAL A 6 -21.66 13.43 -6.94
N ASN A 7 -22.97 13.54 -7.18
CA ASN A 7 -23.92 12.46 -6.93
C ASN A 7 -25.23 12.77 -7.67
N ASP A 8 -25.84 11.79 -8.33
CA ASP A 8 -27.08 11.94 -9.08
C ASP A 8 -28.33 11.98 -8.18
N LEU A 9 -28.23 11.39 -6.97
CA LEU A 9 -29.32 11.29 -6.01
C LEU A 9 -29.42 12.53 -5.13
N ALA A 10 -30.53 13.27 -5.21
CA ALA A 10 -30.75 14.49 -4.43
C ALA A 10 -30.66 14.25 -2.91
N VAL A 11 -31.13 13.10 -2.43
CA VAL A 11 -31.08 12.75 -1.01
C VAL A 11 -29.64 12.55 -0.52
N ALA A 12 -28.79 11.88 -1.32
CA ALA A 12 -27.38 11.69 -1.02
C ALA A 12 -26.62 13.03 -1.05
N CYS A 13 -26.88 13.86 -2.07
CA CYS A 13 -26.33 15.23 -2.11
C CYS A 13 -26.66 16.03 -0.86
N GLU A 14 -27.90 15.96 -0.39
CA GLU A 14 -28.32 16.70 0.83
C GLU A 14 -27.66 16.13 2.10
N ALA A 15 -27.53 14.80 2.22
CA ALA A 15 -26.81 14.19 3.32
C ALA A 15 -25.34 14.64 3.36
N LEU A 16 -24.64 14.57 2.23
CA LEU A 16 -23.25 15.01 2.08
C LEU A 16 -23.10 16.50 2.38
N ARG A 17 -24.02 17.33 1.83
CA ARG A 17 -24.03 18.77 2.08
C ARG A 17 -24.16 19.08 3.56
N ARG A 18 -25.07 18.42 4.28
CA ARG A 18 -25.25 18.60 5.73
C ARG A 18 -24.01 18.27 6.52
N VAL A 19 -23.33 17.18 6.18
CA VAL A 19 -22.06 16.83 6.81
C VAL A 19 -21.01 17.90 6.57
N VAL A 20 -20.84 18.36 5.32
CA VAL A 20 -19.84 19.39 5.00
C VAL A 20 -20.12 20.70 5.73
N VAL A 21 -21.38 21.19 5.72
CA VAL A 21 -21.71 22.47 6.35
C VAL A 21 -21.79 22.40 7.88
N SER A 22 -21.77 21.21 8.48
CA SER A 22 -21.70 21.04 9.93
C SER A 22 -20.36 21.43 10.52
N ASP A 23 -19.32 21.52 9.69
CA ASP A 23 -17.98 21.96 10.09
C ASP A 23 -17.65 23.32 9.49
N PRO A 24 -17.44 24.36 10.31
CA PRO A 24 -17.16 25.72 9.83
C PRO A 24 -15.85 25.86 9.04
N ALA A 25 -14.93 24.87 9.15
CA ALA A 25 -13.70 24.86 8.37
C ALA A 25 -13.90 24.39 6.92
N LEU A 26 -15.08 23.87 6.58
CA LEU A 26 -15.46 23.37 5.27
C LEU A 26 -16.49 24.27 4.59
N SER A 27 -16.45 24.31 3.26
CA SER A 27 -17.45 25.02 2.44
C SER A 27 -17.72 24.25 1.15
N ILE A 28 -18.94 24.34 0.62
CA ILE A 28 -19.28 23.75 -0.67
C ILE A 28 -18.69 24.61 -1.79
N ALA A 29 -17.90 24.02 -2.66
CA ALA A 29 -17.42 24.63 -3.89
C ALA A 29 -18.53 24.63 -4.95
N TRP A 30 -19.00 23.44 -5.28
CA TRP A 30 -20.08 23.20 -6.24
C TRP A 30 -20.66 21.79 -6.05
N ILE A 31 -21.81 21.55 -6.70
CA ILE A 31 -22.48 20.24 -6.75
C ILE A 31 -22.67 19.88 -8.22
N ALA A 32 -22.35 18.64 -8.61
CA ALA A 32 -22.59 18.08 -9.93
C ALA A 32 -23.48 16.82 -9.83
N ARG A 33 -24.26 16.56 -10.90
CA ARG A 33 -25.25 15.47 -10.95
C ARG A 33 -24.77 14.26 -11.73
N ASP A 34 -23.63 14.35 -12.39
CA ASP A 34 -22.99 13.26 -13.15
C ASP A 34 -21.50 13.55 -13.40
N GLY A 35 -20.82 12.59 -14.02
CA GLY A 35 -19.40 12.68 -14.29
C GLY A 35 -19.01 13.76 -15.29
N ASP A 36 -19.82 14.03 -16.32
CA ASP A 36 -19.54 15.07 -17.33
C ASP A 36 -19.56 16.47 -16.71
N GLU A 37 -20.58 16.73 -15.90
CA GLU A 37 -20.70 17.97 -15.16
C GLU A 37 -19.54 18.15 -14.17
N ALA A 38 -19.15 17.06 -13.50
CA ALA A 38 -18.03 17.07 -12.56
C ALA A 38 -16.70 17.40 -13.25
N ILE A 39 -16.40 16.78 -14.40
CA ILE A 39 -15.19 17.04 -15.20
C ILE A 39 -15.15 18.52 -15.62
N THR A 40 -16.27 19.04 -16.15
CA THR A 40 -16.37 20.42 -16.60
C THR A 40 -16.16 21.40 -15.46
N LYS A 41 -16.82 21.20 -14.32
CA LYS A 41 -16.69 22.06 -13.14
C LYS A 41 -15.29 22.00 -12.52
N ALA A 42 -14.68 20.82 -12.44
CA ALA A 42 -13.33 20.65 -11.90
C ALA A 42 -12.28 21.39 -12.75
N ALA A 43 -12.47 21.47 -14.05
CA ALA A 43 -11.59 22.21 -14.95
C ALA A 43 -11.75 23.74 -14.81
N GLY A 44 -12.98 24.22 -14.57
CA GLY A 44 -13.27 25.68 -14.46
C GLY A 44 -13.09 26.23 -13.04
N ASP A 45 -13.38 25.44 -12.02
CA ASP A 45 -13.32 25.84 -10.61
C ASP A 45 -12.82 24.65 -9.75
N ARG A 46 -11.49 24.52 -9.64
CA ARG A 46 -10.84 23.44 -8.93
C ARG A 46 -11.13 23.48 -7.42
N PRO A 47 -11.77 22.45 -6.84
CA PRO A 47 -11.98 22.36 -5.40
C PRO A 47 -10.73 21.81 -4.70
N ASP A 48 -10.73 21.85 -3.36
CA ASP A 48 -9.68 21.22 -2.55
C ASP A 48 -9.87 19.70 -2.44
N VAL A 49 -11.13 19.22 -2.54
CA VAL A 49 -11.50 17.80 -2.56
C VAL A 49 -12.84 17.61 -3.27
N ILE A 50 -12.99 16.48 -3.96
CA ILE A 50 -14.25 16.04 -4.56
C ILE A 50 -14.76 14.81 -3.79
N LEU A 51 -16.02 14.83 -3.39
CA LEU A 51 -16.79 13.67 -2.96
C LEU A 51 -17.47 13.07 -4.19
N MET A 52 -17.03 11.90 -4.64
CA MET A 52 -17.39 11.30 -5.92
C MET A 52 -18.23 10.04 -5.72
N ASP A 53 -19.47 10.04 -6.19
CA ASP A 53 -20.24 8.81 -6.35
C ASP A 53 -19.73 8.02 -7.57
N LEU A 54 -19.88 6.70 -7.50
CA LEU A 54 -19.42 5.80 -8.58
C LEU A 54 -20.50 5.48 -9.60
N ILE A 55 -21.75 5.41 -9.15
CA ILE A 55 -22.88 5.00 -10.00
C ILE A 55 -23.69 6.21 -10.39
N MET A 56 -23.45 6.69 -11.57
CA MET A 56 -24.13 7.86 -12.12
C MET A 56 -24.45 7.62 -13.61
N PRO A 57 -25.50 8.31 -14.14
CA PRO A 57 -25.80 8.23 -15.56
C PRO A 57 -24.70 8.87 -16.42
N ARG A 58 -24.62 8.46 -17.69
CA ARG A 58 -23.68 8.93 -18.73
C ARG A 58 -22.23 8.58 -18.43
N VAL A 59 -21.54 9.37 -17.64
CA VAL A 59 -20.16 9.16 -17.20
C VAL A 59 -20.17 8.73 -15.74
N ASN A 60 -19.70 7.53 -15.45
CA ASN A 60 -19.62 7.01 -14.10
C ASN A 60 -18.46 7.65 -13.31
N GLY A 61 -18.43 7.44 -11.97
CA GLY A 61 -17.44 8.06 -11.11
C GLY A 61 -16.00 7.59 -11.36
N VAL A 62 -15.78 6.37 -11.88
CA VAL A 62 -14.44 5.88 -12.24
C VAL A 62 -13.88 6.64 -13.44
N GLU A 63 -14.70 6.77 -14.48
CA GLU A 63 -14.36 7.52 -15.71
C GLU A 63 -14.13 9.00 -15.40
N ALA A 64 -15.02 9.59 -14.58
CA ALA A 64 -14.87 10.98 -14.12
C ALA A 64 -13.58 11.16 -13.31
N THR A 65 -13.29 10.26 -12.38
CA THR A 65 -12.05 10.28 -11.59
C THR A 65 -10.83 10.23 -12.50
N ARG A 66 -10.79 9.31 -13.48
CA ARG A 66 -9.67 9.20 -14.43
C ARG A 66 -9.47 10.49 -15.22
N ALA A 67 -10.56 11.08 -15.75
CA ALA A 67 -10.49 12.30 -16.52
C ALA A 67 -10.02 13.51 -15.69
N ILE A 68 -10.56 13.68 -14.49
CA ILE A 68 -10.17 14.75 -13.56
C ILE A 68 -8.72 14.60 -13.13
N MET A 69 -8.28 13.40 -12.75
CA MET A 69 -6.90 13.15 -12.33
C MET A 69 -5.88 13.36 -13.45
N HIS A 70 -6.31 13.21 -14.71
CA HIS A 70 -5.46 13.50 -15.88
C HIS A 70 -5.40 14.99 -16.20
N ALA A 71 -6.52 15.71 -16.20
CA ALA A 71 -6.62 17.08 -16.72
C ALA A 71 -6.48 18.16 -15.65
N SER A 72 -7.05 17.95 -14.46
CA SER A 72 -7.07 18.91 -13.34
C SER A 72 -7.00 18.19 -11.99
N PRO A 73 -5.88 17.50 -11.69
CA PRO A 73 -5.78 16.59 -10.55
C PRO A 73 -6.07 17.30 -9.23
N CYS A 74 -7.01 16.76 -8.46
CA CYS A 74 -7.32 17.16 -7.09
C CYS A 74 -7.67 15.91 -6.26
N PRO A 75 -7.60 15.96 -4.93
CA PRO A 75 -8.01 14.84 -4.09
C PRO A 75 -9.45 14.42 -4.35
N ILE A 76 -9.71 13.13 -4.55
CA ILE A 76 -11.05 12.57 -4.76
C ILE A 76 -11.29 11.50 -3.68
N LEU A 77 -12.35 11.69 -2.90
CA LEU A 77 -12.89 10.68 -1.98
C LEU A 77 -14.10 10.04 -2.61
N VAL A 78 -14.06 8.75 -2.82
CA VAL A 78 -15.21 7.99 -3.28
C VAL A 78 -16.25 7.91 -2.15
N VAL A 79 -17.51 8.22 -2.46
CA VAL A 79 -18.65 8.05 -1.56
C VAL A 79 -19.62 7.09 -2.21
N THR A 80 -19.93 5.94 -1.58
CA THR A 80 -20.82 4.93 -2.17
C THR A 80 -21.83 4.44 -1.16
N ALA A 81 -23.09 4.29 -1.61
CA ALA A 81 -24.18 3.82 -0.74
C ALA A 81 -24.21 2.30 -0.60
N THR A 82 -23.59 1.55 -1.50
CA THR A 82 -23.68 0.08 -1.54
C THR A 82 -22.30 -0.54 -1.70
N VAL A 83 -21.77 -1.08 -0.62
CA VAL A 83 -20.45 -1.71 -0.57
C VAL A 83 -20.43 -3.07 -1.27
N THR A 84 -21.48 -3.89 -1.06
CA THR A 84 -21.50 -5.29 -1.49
C THR A 84 -21.69 -5.50 -2.99
N GLY A 85 -22.26 -4.51 -3.72
CA GLY A 85 -22.47 -4.60 -5.17
C GLY A 85 -21.39 -3.92 -6.02
N ASN A 86 -20.61 -2.97 -5.44
CA ASN A 86 -19.75 -2.05 -6.18
C ASN A 86 -18.29 -2.04 -5.72
N ALA A 87 -17.88 -3.02 -4.94
CA ALA A 87 -16.52 -3.06 -4.39
C ALA A 87 -15.45 -3.00 -5.49
N SER A 88 -15.66 -3.64 -6.66
CA SER A 88 -14.71 -3.55 -7.76
C SER A 88 -14.57 -2.13 -8.31
N LEU A 89 -15.69 -1.39 -8.46
CA LEU A 89 -15.68 0.00 -8.92
C LEU A 89 -14.94 0.94 -7.94
N VAL A 90 -15.06 0.69 -6.63
CA VAL A 90 -14.30 1.44 -5.62
C VAL A 90 -12.81 1.29 -5.87
N TYR A 91 -12.34 0.05 -6.06
CA TYR A 91 -10.92 -0.20 -6.27
C TYR A 91 -10.44 0.21 -7.66
N GLU A 92 -11.30 0.16 -8.67
CA GLU A 92 -11.01 0.75 -9.98
C GLU A 92 -10.82 2.28 -9.85
N ALA A 93 -11.68 2.97 -9.08
CA ALA A 93 -11.51 4.40 -8.82
C ALA A 93 -10.22 4.71 -8.05
N LEU A 94 -9.87 3.90 -7.04
CA LEU A 94 -8.60 4.01 -6.33
C LEU A 94 -7.41 3.73 -7.29
N GLY A 95 -7.55 2.77 -8.20
CA GLY A 95 -6.55 2.44 -9.22
C GLY A 95 -6.29 3.58 -10.20
N VAL A 96 -7.29 4.41 -10.51
CA VAL A 96 -7.15 5.57 -11.41
C VAL A 96 -6.88 6.88 -10.68
N GLY A 97 -6.67 6.85 -9.35
CA GLY A 97 -6.16 7.99 -8.60
C GLY A 97 -7.09 8.56 -7.53
N ALA A 98 -8.24 7.94 -7.24
CA ALA A 98 -9.00 8.31 -6.04
C ALA A 98 -8.16 8.04 -4.79
N LEU A 99 -8.31 8.89 -3.79
CA LEU A 99 -7.50 8.90 -2.58
C LEU A 99 -7.91 7.80 -1.59
N ASP A 100 -9.23 7.66 -1.40
CA ASP A 100 -9.83 6.76 -0.43
C ASP A 100 -11.34 6.59 -0.74
N ALA A 101 -12.01 5.69 0.00
CA ALA A 101 -13.43 5.45 -0.11
C ALA A 101 -14.11 5.43 1.25
N VAL A 102 -15.35 5.90 1.30
CA VAL A 102 -16.18 5.95 2.50
C VAL A 102 -17.64 5.70 2.14
N ASN A 103 -18.39 5.12 3.08
CA ASN A 103 -19.83 4.96 2.91
C ASN A 103 -20.54 6.32 2.82
N THR A 104 -21.51 6.43 1.91
CA THR A 104 -22.35 7.62 1.80
C THR A 104 -23.15 7.79 3.09
N PRO A 105 -23.05 8.96 3.75
CA PRO A 105 -23.90 9.26 4.91
C PRO A 105 -25.39 9.18 4.57
N THR A 106 -26.19 8.69 5.50
CA THR A 106 -27.64 8.54 5.32
C THR A 106 -28.42 9.51 6.20
N LEU A 107 -29.52 10.03 5.67
CA LEU A 107 -30.45 10.88 6.43
C LEU A 107 -31.38 9.97 7.26
N GLY A 108 -31.31 10.10 8.58
CA GLY A 108 -32.20 9.45 9.52
C GLY A 108 -33.49 10.23 9.76
N SER A 109 -34.45 9.59 10.45
CA SER A 109 -35.68 10.22 10.90
C SER A 109 -35.35 11.41 11.83
N GLY A 110 -35.92 12.59 11.57
CA GLY A 110 -35.63 13.81 12.33
C GLY A 110 -34.44 14.64 11.86
N GLY A 111 -33.85 14.33 10.68
CA GLY A 111 -32.79 15.14 10.06
C GLY A 111 -31.37 14.86 10.59
N SER A 112 -31.20 13.87 11.45
CA SER A 112 -29.87 13.37 11.84
C SER A 112 -29.16 12.74 10.65
N VAL A 113 -27.82 12.82 10.64
CA VAL A 113 -26.99 12.21 9.57
C VAL A 113 -26.17 11.09 10.19
N ALA A 114 -26.44 9.85 9.79
CA ALA A 114 -25.62 8.69 10.17
C ALA A 114 -24.41 8.56 9.23
N GLY A 115 -23.25 8.14 9.76
CA GLY A 115 -22.01 7.98 8.98
C GLY A 115 -21.24 9.29 8.72
N GLY A 116 -21.75 10.45 9.15
CA GLY A 116 -21.11 11.76 8.90
C GLY A 116 -19.73 11.91 9.58
N ALA A 117 -19.56 11.34 10.76
CA ALA A 117 -18.30 11.43 11.51
C ALA A 117 -17.10 10.83 10.76
N GLU A 118 -17.30 9.69 10.10
CA GLU A 118 -16.24 9.05 9.29
C GLU A 118 -15.87 9.91 8.08
N LEU A 119 -16.87 10.45 7.38
CA LEU A 119 -16.63 11.38 6.27
C LEU A 119 -15.85 12.61 6.72
N LEU A 120 -16.26 13.26 7.83
CA LEU A 120 -15.53 14.41 8.38
C LEU A 120 -14.09 14.06 8.73
N ARG A 121 -13.84 12.91 9.34
CA ARG A 121 -12.49 12.44 9.65
C ARG A 121 -11.63 12.34 8.39
N ARG A 122 -12.17 11.80 7.28
CA ARG A 122 -11.46 11.71 5.99
C ARG A 122 -11.23 13.08 5.37
N LEU A 123 -12.20 13.99 5.42
CA LEU A 123 -12.05 15.37 4.93
C LEU A 123 -10.97 16.13 5.70
N HIS A 124 -10.93 16.01 7.03
CA HIS A 124 -9.87 16.62 7.84
C HIS A 124 -8.49 16.07 7.49
N LEU A 125 -8.40 14.78 7.15
CA LEU A 125 -7.14 14.19 6.67
C LEU A 125 -6.68 14.84 5.37
N VAL A 126 -7.58 15.00 4.39
CA VAL A 126 -7.27 15.67 3.12
C VAL A 126 -6.83 17.13 3.36
N ALA A 127 -7.50 17.83 4.28
CA ALA A 127 -7.11 19.20 4.64
C ALA A 127 -5.69 19.28 5.22
N ARG A 128 -5.32 18.36 6.11
CA ARG A 128 -3.96 18.26 6.66
C ARG A 128 -2.91 17.99 5.59
N MET A 129 -3.21 17.09 4.65
CA MET A 129 -2.29 16.78 3.54
C MET A 129 -2.03 18.01 2.66
N ALA A 130 -3.07 18.79 2.37
CA ALA A 130 -2.94 20.03 1.59
C ALA A 130 -2.07 21.07 2.31
N GLN A 131 -2.22 21.21 3.63
CA GLN A 131 -1.40 22.13 4.44
C GLN A 131 0.08 21.71 4.46
N LEU A 132 0.38 20.43 4.61
CA LEU A 132 1.76 19.92 4.61
C LEU A 132 2.45 20.15 3.26
N ARG A 133 1.75 19.90 2.16
CA ARG A 133 2.27 20.19 0.80
C ARG A 133 2.53 21.69 0.57
N GLY A 134 1.68 22.56 1.10
CA GLY A 134 1.87 24.01 1.04
C GLY A 134 3.10 24.49 1.82
N GLN A 135 3.44 23.88 2.94
CA GLN A 135 4.62 24.22 3.75
C GLN A 135 5.94 23.78 3.10
N VAL A 136 5.96 22.64 2.40
CA VAL A 136 7.15 22.15 1.67
C VAL A 136 7.48 23.04 0.48
N SER A 137 6.48 23.63 -0.17
CA SER A 137 6.68 24.58 -1.29
C SER A 137 7.20 25.96 -0.84
N ALA A 138 7.17 26.25 0.45
CA ALA A 138 7.64 27.51 1.05
C ALA A 138 9.05 27.42 1.67
N SER A 139 9.78 26.32 1.49
CA SER A 139 11.14 26.14 2.01
C SER A 139 12.17 26.95 1.21
N PRO A 140 13.19 27.57 1.85
CA PRO A 140 14.08 28.54 1.22
C PRO A 140 14.99 27.94 0.15
N ALA A 141 15.43 28.83 -0.74
CA ALA A 141 16.29 28.57 -1.90
C ALA A 141 17.48 27.62 -1.61
N PRO A 142 17.91 26.80 -2.58
CA PRO A 142 19.02 25.87 -2.42
C PRO A 142 20.32 26.62 -2.07
N MET A 143 21.00 26.16 -1.02
CA MET A 143 22.33 26.62 -0.70
C MET A 143 23.29 26.36 -1.89
N PRO A 144 24.24 27.27 -2.14
CA PRO A 144 25.17 27.10 -3.25
C PRO A 144 26.00 25.81 -3.06
N THR A 145 26.01 24.99 -4.09
CA THR A 145 26.83 23.77 -4.18
C THR A 145 28.31 24.11 -3.96
N PRO A 146 29.05 23.41 -3.09
CA PRO A 146 30.49 23.57 -2.99
C PRO A 146 31.14 23.10 -4.31
N THR A 147 32.01 23.94 -4.86
CA THR A 147 32.81 23.68 -6.05
C THR A 147 33.68 22.44 -5.82
N PRO A 148 33.69 21.46 -6.74
CA PRO A 148 34.52 20.27 -6.59
C PRO A 148 36.01 20.65 -6.77
N THR A 149 36.80 20.31 -5.75
CA THR A 149 38.27 20.38 -5.80
C THR A 149 38.80 19.29 -6.72
N PRO A 150 39.71 19.58 -7.66
CA PRO A 150 40.21 18.55 -8.58
C PRO A 150 41.07 17.52 -7.88
N MET A 151 40.72 16.24 -8.00
CA MET A 151 41.53 15.11 -7.57
C MET A 151 42.76 14.93 -8.51
N PRO A 152 43.92 14.56 -7.98
CA PRO A 152 45.12 14.29 -8.80
C PRO A 152 44.94 12.99 -9.59
N THR A 153 45.26 13.07 -10.87
CA THR A 153 45.33 11.98 -11.86
C THR A 153 46.37 10.93 -11.47
N ARG A 154 45.94 9.70 -11.26
CA ARG A 154 46.84 8.53 -11.07
C ARG A 154 47.08 7.87 -12.44
N ALA A 155 48.34 7.69 -12.79
CA ALA A 155 48.80 7.04 -13.99
C ALA A 155 48.46 5.52 -14.04
N PRO A 156 48.35 4.93 -15.24
CA PRO A 156 47.94 3.54 -15.40
C PRO A 156 49.10 2.58 -15.09
N ALA A 157 48.81 1.56 -14.27
CA ALA A 157 49.71 0.43 -14.03
C ALA A 157 49.41 -0.70 -15.03
N SER A 158 50.49 -1.19 -15.62
CA SER A 158 50.60 -2.25 -16.60
C SER A 158 50.18 -3.62 -16.08
N SER A 159 49.42 -4.36 -16.87
CA SER A 159 49.08 -5.78 -16.69
C SER A 159 50.25 -6.69 -17.07
N PRO A 160 50.48 -7.81 -16.38
CA PRO A 160 51.19 -8.92 -16.95
C PRO A 160 50.21 -10.04 -17.36
N SER A 161 50.29 -10.44 -18.58
CA SER A 161 49.71 -11.65 -19.16
C SER A 161 50.49 -12.89 -18.71
N SER A 162 49.78 -13.91 -18.19
CA SER A 162 50.30 -15.24 -18.13
C SER A 162 49.29 -16.25 -18.66
N SER A 163 49.68 -16.84 -19.76
CA SER A 163 49.08 -17.99 -20.43
C SER A 163 49.29 -19.27 -19.60
N PHE A 164 48.23 -19.99 -19.25
CA PHE A 164 48.34 -21.36 -18.80
C PHE A 164 47.53 -22.27 -19.71
N ARG A 165 48.22 -23.28 -20.24
CA ARG A 165 47.74 -24.35 -21.13
C ARG A 165 47.33 -25.56 -20.25
N PRO A 166 46.20 -26.22 -20.50
CA PRO A 166 45.86 -27.42 -19.73
C PRO A 166 46.49 -28.67 -20.34
N THR A 167 47.04 -29.48 -19.47
CA THR A 167 47.52 -30.86 -19.79
C THR A 167 46.43 -31.84 -19.41
N ILE A 168 46.06 -32.70 -20.36
CA ILE A 168 45.12 -33.81 -20.16
C ILE A 168 45.92 -35.04 -19.69
N ALA A 169 45.48 -35.66 -18.60
CA ALA A 169 45.88 -37.05 -18.31
C ALA A 169 44.83 -37.79 -17.49
N GLY A 170 44.26 -38.85 -18.06
CA GLY A 170 44.17 -40.14 -17.47
C GLY A 170 42.94 -40.49 -16.62
N SER A 171 42.07 -41.26 -17.22
CA SER A 171 40.95 -42.04 -16.70
C SER A 171 41.25 -42.90 -15.47
N ALA A 172 40.39 -42.86 -14.46
CA ALA A 172 40.03 -44.03 -13.65
C ALA A 172 38.63 -43.75 -13.02
N THR A 173 37.67 -44.55 -13.42
CA THR A 173 36.31 -44.58 -12.87
C THR A 173 36.30 -45.47 -11.62
N PRO A 174 35.84 -45.02 -10.47
CA PRO A 174 35.26 -45.88 -9.47
C PRO A 174 33.74 -45.80 -9.56
N THR A 175 33.11 -46.93 -9.83
CA THR A 175 31.70 -47.20 -9.66
C THR A 175 31.34 -47.14 -8.18
N PHE A 176 30.68 -46.08 -7.75
CA PHE A 176 30.00 -46.04 -6.46
C PHE A 176 28.52 -46.35 -6.67
N ASP A 177 28.08 -47.42 -6.06
CA ASP A 177 26.69 -47.84 -5.92
C ASP A 177 25.99 -46.80 -5.01
N THR A 178 25.35 -45.82 -5.62
CA THR A 178 24.55 -44.83 -4.90
C THR A 178 23.19 -45.43 -4.60
N LYS A 179 23.02 -46.02 -3.42
CA LYS A 179 21.70 -46.13 -2.79
C LYS A 179 21.06 -44.75 -2.90
N LYS A 180 19.95 -44.66 -3.70
CA LYS A 180 19.11 -43.48 -3.82
C LYS A 180 18.74 -42.98 -2.44
N LEU A 181 19.40 -41.93 -1.97
CA LEU A 181 18.83 -41.06 -0.98
C LEU A 181 17.58 -40.47 -1.61
N PRO A 182 16.44 -40.41 -0.90
CA PRO A 182 15.25 -39.75 -1.46
C PRO A 182 15.62 -38.31 -1.82
N GLU A 183 15.47 -37.96 -3.09
CA GLU A 183 15.55 -36.57 -3.53
C GLU A 183 14.54 -35.80 -2.68
N ILE A 184 15.03 -34.95 -1.78
CA ILE A 184 14.19 -33.94 -1.09
C ILE A 184 13.74 -33.02 -2.19
N SER A 185 12.48 -33.20 -2.57
CA SER A 185 11.83 -32.37 -3.59
C SER A 185 12.04 -30.91 -3.23
N PRO A 186 12.44 -30.01 -4.16
CA PRO A 186 12.65 -28.58 -3.88
C PRO A 186 11.40 -27.86 -3.36
N GLN A 187 10.26 -28.54 -3.29
CA GLN A 187 8.98 -28.03 -2.81
C GLN A 187 8.83 -27.97 -1.28
N SER A 188 9.74 -28.54 -0.50
CA SER A 188 9.60 -28.60 0.98
C SER A 188 10.19 -27.40 1.75
N ALA A 189 10.88 -26.49 1.11
CA ALA A 189 11.37 -25.29 1.77
C ALA A 189 10.23 -24.26 1.89
N ARG A 190 9.92 -23.81 3.13
CA ARG A 190 8.95 -22.72 3.38
C ARG A 190 9.35 -21.49 2.58
N PRO A 191 8.39 -20.78 1.94
CA PRO A 191 8.70 -19.58 1.17
C PRO A 191 9.22 -18.47 2.08
N THR A 192 10.05 -17.58 1.54
CA THR A 192 10.36 -16.32 2.21
C THR A 192 9.09 -15.49 2.34
N LEU A 193 8.86 -14.93 3.53
CA LEU A 193 7.70 -14.07 3.77
C LEU A 193 8.03 -12.63 3.40
N VAL A 194 7.12 -12.00 2.68
CA VAL A 194 7.11 -10.55 2.42
C VAL A 194 5.86 -9.98 3.07
N ALA A 195 6.04 -9.20 4.13
CA ALA A 195 4.93 -8.59 4.86
C ALA A 195 4.75 -7.13 4.40
N ILE A 196 3.52 -6.73 4.09
CA ILE A 196 3.20 -5.40 3.57
C ILE A 196 2.09 -4.77 4.40
N GLY A 197 2.36 -3.59 4.97
CA GLY A 197 1.38 -2.78 5.68
C GLY A 197 1.06 -1.50 4.91
N ALA A 198 -0.22 -1.14 4.82
CA ALA A 198 -0.67 0.05 4.09
C ALA A 198 -2.02 0.59 4.61
N SER A 199 -2.34 1.87 4.30
CA SER A 199 -3.61 2.51 4.62
C SER A 199 -4.06 3.42 3.47
N THR A 200 -4.26 4.71 3.69
CA THR A 200 -4.69 5.69 2.66
C THR A 200 -3.70 5.74 1.50
N GLY A 201 -4.19 5.58 0.27
CA GLY A 201 -3.37 5.40 -0.94
C GLY A 201 -2.73 4.01 -1.06
N GLY A 202 -2.96 3.15 -0.05
CA GLY A 202 -2.39 1.81 0.04
C GLY A 202 -2.79 0.86 -1.08
N PRO A 203 -4.07 0.79 -1.49
CA PRO A 203 -4.47 -0.17 -2.51
C PRO A 203 -3.63 -0.07 -3.79
N ARG A 204 -3.43 1.15 -4.31
CA ARG A 204 -2.59 1.37 -5.48
C ARG A 204 -1.10 1.08 -5.20
N ALA A 205 -0.59 1.53 -4.06
CA ALA A 205 0.81 1.30 -3.68
C ALA A 205 1.15 -0.19 -3.54
N VAL A 206 0.25 -1.00 -2.93
CA VAL A 206 0.41 -2.46 -2.83
C VAL A 206 0.42 -3.09 -4.23
N ALA A 207 -0.50 -2.68 -5.11
CA ALA A 207 -0.53 -3.17 -6.49
C ALA A 207 0.77 -2.83 -7.24
N ASP A 208 1.27 -1.60 -7.14
CA ASP A 208 2.51 -1.17 -7.78
C ASP A 208 3.73 -2.00 -7.31
N VAL A 209 3.82 -2.28 -6.00
CA VAL A 209 4.86 -3.16 -5.45
C VAL A 209 4.72 -4.56 -6.04
N LEU A 210 3.54 -5.17 -6.00
CA LEU A 210 3.32 -6.53 -6.50
C LEU A 210 3.55 -6.66 -8.00
N LEU A 211 3.19 -5.64 -8.80
CA LEU A 211 3.44 -5.61 -10.24
C LEU A 211 4.94 -5.54 -10.57
N SER A 212 5.73 -4.88 -9.73
CA SER A 212 7.18 -4.73 -9.93
C SER A 212 7.99 -5.97 -9.56
N LEU A 213 7.36 -6.99 -8.94
CA LEU A 213 8.02 -8.22 -8.51
C LEU A 213 7.92 -9.32 -9.56
N PRO A 214 8.99 -10.10 -9.81
CA PRO A 214 8.94 -11.30 -10.66
C PRO A 214 7.86 -12.27 -10.20
N ARG A 215 7.19 -12.94 -11.16
CA ARG A 215 6.11 -13.89 -10.84
C ARG A 215 6.61 -15.20 -10.26
N ASP A 216 7.83 -15.57 -10.59
CA ASP A 216 8.52 -16.78 -10.15
C ASP A 216 9.29 -16.60 -8.83
N LEU A 217 9.19 -15.41 -8.21
CA LEU A 217 9.81 -15.15 -6.91
C LEU A 217 9.22 -16.08 -5.85
N ARG A 218 10.07 -16.90 -5.21
CA ARG A 218 9.66 -17.87 -4.18
C ARG A 218 9.32 -17.18 -2.85
N ALA A 219 8.32 -16.31 -2.87
CA ALA A 219 7.83 -15.56 -1.73
C ALA A 219 6.33 -15.82 -1.50
N ALA A 220 5.89 -15.73 -0.25
CA ALA A 220 4.49 -15.56 0.12
C ALA A 220 4.30 -14.14 0.68
N TYR A 221 3.23 -13.49 0.27
CA TYR A 221 2.95 -12.08 0.60
C TYR A 221 1.81 -12.02 1.61
N LEU A 222 2.05 -11.38 2.75
CA LEU A 222 1.05 -11.11 3.78
C LEU A 222 0.74 -9.63 3.77
N VAL A 223 -0.52 -9.27 3.51
CA VAL A 223 -0.93 -7.88 3.32
C VAL A 223 -1.94 -7.48 4.39
N VAL A 224 -1.63 -6.43 5.14
CA VAL A 224 -2.59 -5.69 5.96
C VAL A 224 -2.83 -4.33 5.32
N GLN A 225 -4.04 -4.15 4.81
CA GLN A 225 -4.53 -2.88 4.28
C GLN A 225 -5.64 -2.39 5.19
N HIS A 226 -5.50 -1.19 5.75
CA HIS A 226 -6.59 -0.58 6.52
C HIS A 226 -7.75 -0.23 5.58
N VAL A 227 -8.75 -1.05 5.62
CA VAL A 227 -10.00 -0.91 4.88
C VAL A 227 -11.12 -1.57 5.69
N SER A 228 -12.33 -1.05 5.62
CA SER A 228 -13.47 -1.67 6.31
C SER A 228 -13.71 -3.08 5.77
N VAL A 229 -14.13 -3.98 6.65
CA VAL A 229 -14.33 -5.42 6.36
C VAL A 229 -15.25 -5.65 5.15
N GLU A 230 -16.23 -4.76 4.97
CA GLU A 230 -17.17 -4.83 3.85
C GLU A 230 -16.49 -4.64 2.48
N PHE A 231 -15.35 -3.92 2.44
CA PHE A 231 -14.63 -3.64 1.20
C PHE A 231 -13.50 -4.64 0.91
N VAL A 232 -13.03 -5.39 1.91
CA VAL A 232 -11.80 -6.19 1.78
C VAL A 232 -11.90 -7.30 0.74
N ALA A 233 -13.08 -7.92 0.57
CA ALA A 233 -13.30 -8.94 -0.46
C ALA A 233 -13.14 -8.36 -1.87
N GLY A 234 -13.71 -7.17 -2.12
CA GLY A 234 -13.54 -6.44 -3.38
C GLY A 234 -12.10 -6.00 -3.60
N TYR A 235 -11.39 -5.62 -2.53
CA TYR A 235 -9.96 -5.32 -2.59
C TYR A 235 -9.16 -6.53 -3.10
N ALA A 236 -9.37 -7.69 -2.51
CA ALA A 236 -8.66 -8.90 -2.92
C ALA A 236 -8.95 -9.27 -4.38
N GLN A 237 -10.21 -9.15 -4.82
CA GLN A 237 -10.61 -9.40 -6.21
C GLN A 237 -9.96 -8.41 -7.19
N TRP A 238 -10.02 -7.11 -6.88
CA TRP A 238 -9.38 -6.07 -7.69
C TRP A 238 -7.86 -6.27 -7.75
N LEU A 239 -7.21 -6.54 -6.61
CA LEU A 239 -5.77 -6.76 -6.56
C LEU A 239 -5.34 -7.99 -7.37
N ALA A 240 -6.17 -9.05 -7.39
CA ALA A 240 -5.96 -10.22 -8.25
C ALA A 240 -6.05 -9.87 -9.74
N ALA A 241 -7.08 -9.12 -10.13
CA ALA A 241 -7.28 -8.68 -11.50
C ALA A 241 -6.16 -7.76 -11.98
N GLU A 242 -5.81 -6.74 -11.17
CA GLU A 242 -4.78 -5.75 -11.48
C GLU A 242 -3.39 -6.38 -11.60
N THR A 243 -3.03 -7.27 -10.66
CA THR A 243 -1.69 -7.85 -10.62
C THR A 243 -1.56 -9.18 -11.38
N GLY A 244 -2.68 -9.82 -11.70
CA GLY A 244 -2.72 -11.16 -12.27
C GLY A 244 -2.09 -12.22 -11.35
N ARG A 245 -2.03 -11.96 -10.01
CA ARG A 245 -1.52 -12.90 -9.00
C ARG A 245 -2.65 -13.63 -8.32
N ARG A 246 -2.34 -14.76 -7.66
CA ARG A 246 -3.28 -15.47 -6.80
C ARG A 246 -3.44 -14.71 -5.48
N VAL A 247 -4.50 -13.92 -5.37
CA VAL A 247 -4.84 -13.15 -4.16
C VAL A 247 -6.02 -13.81 -3.48
N ALA A 248 -5.94 -14.00 -2.16
CA ALA A 248 -7.01 -14.54 -1.34
C ALA A 248 -7.09 -13.81 0.00
N LEU A 249 -8.25 -13.86 0.65
CA LEU A 249 -8.37 -13.47 2.05
C LEU A 249 -7.71 -14.54 2.92
N ALA A 250 -6.85 -14.11 3.82
CA ALA A 250 -6.23 -14.98 4.82
C ALA A 250 -7.31 -15.59 5.74
N ARG A 251 -7.13 -16.86 6.10
CA ARG A 251 -8.02 -17.59 7.02
C ARG A 251 -7.21 -18.20 8.15
N THR A 252 -7.84 -18.38 9.29
CA THR A 252 -7.24 -19.14 10.39
C THR A 252 -6.91 -20.56 9.92
N GLY A 253 -5.67 -20.99 10.14
CA GLY A 253 -5.16 -22.28 9.71
C GLY A 253 -4.40 -22.28 8.37
N ASP A 254 -4.48 -21.18 7.60
CA ASP A 254 -3.73 -21.08 6.35
C ASP A 254 -2.22 -21.16 6.59
N VAL A 255 -1.54 -21.90 5.73
CA VAL A 255 -0.07 -21.94 5.64
C VAL A 255 0.33 -21.16 4.38
N PRO A 256 1.12 -20.08 4.50
CA PRO A 256 1.55 -19.33 3.33
C PRO A 256 2.42 -20.15 2.38
N HIS A 257 2.08 -20.20 1.08
CA HIS A 257 2.83 -20.88 0.03
C HIS A 257 3.44 -19.88 -0.95
N ALA A 258 4.48 -20.32 -1.66
CA ALA A 258 5.11 -19.49 -2.68
C ALA A 258 4.11 -19.07 -3.76
N GLY A 259 4.07 -17.78 -4.05
CA GLY A 259 3.13 -17.15 -4.98
C GLY A 259 1.81 -16.70 -4.37
N ASP A 260 1.51 -17.07 -3.11
CA ASP A 260 0.30 -16.58 -2.43
C ASP A 260 0.41 -15.11 -2.09
N VAL A 261 -0.68 -14.38 -2.31
CA VAL A 261 -0.91 -13.04 -1.75
C VAL A 261 -2.12 -13.16 -0.81
N LEU A 262 -1.86 -13.14 0.49
CA LEU A 262 -2.87 -13.33 1.54
C LEU A 262 -3.17 -11.99 2.20
N VAL A 263 -4.41 -11.52 2.03
CA VAL A 263 -4.88 -10.23 2.56
C VAL A 263 -5.66 -10.47 3.85
N ALA A 264 -5.36 -9.70 4.89
CA ALA A 264 -6.12 -9.73 6.13
C ALA A 264 -7.58 -9.30 5.87
N GLY A 265 -8.54 -10.16 6.18
CA GLY A 265 -9.94 -10.03 5.77
C GLY A 265 -10.97 -9.91 6.88
N GLU A 266 -10.55 -9.84 8.15
CA GLU A 266 -11.47 -9.82 9.29
C GLU A 266 -11.26 -8.57 10.17
N ASP A 267 -12.27 -8.19 10.95
CA ASP A 267 -12.17 -7.13 11.97
C ASP A 267 -11.47 -7.65 13.24
N ARG A 268 -10.36 -8.35 13.02
CA ARG A 268 -9.46 -8.94 14.01
C ARG A 268 -8.01 -8.83 13.50
N HIS A 269 -7.04 -8.98 14.38
CA HIS A 269 -5.62 -8.92 14.04
C HIS A 269 -5.14 -10.21 13.38
N LEU A 270 -4.61 -10.11 12.16
CA LEU A 270 -3.95 -11.23 11.48
C LEU A 270 -2.56 -11.43 12.09
N THR A 271 -2.24 -12.65 12.50
CA THR A 271 -0.94 -13.02 13.10
C THR A 271 -0.45 -14.34 12.53
N LEU A 272 0.86 -14.58 12.64
CA LEU A 272 1.47 -15.88 12.34
C LEU A 272 1.89 -16.55 13.64
N ASN A 273 1.48 -17.79 13.88
CA ASN A 273 1.90 -18.54 15.05
C ASN A 273 3.24 -19.29 14.82
N ARG A 274 3.80 -19.88 15.89
CA ARG A 274 5.09 -20.59 15.82
C ARG A 274 5.09 -21.85 14.94
N LEU A 275 3.92 -22.37 14.60
CA LEU A 275 3.77 -23.49 13.67
C LEU A 275 3.85 -23.03 12.20
N GLY A 276 3.81 -21.71 11.96
CA GLY A 276 3.83 -21.11 10.63
C GLY A 276 2.45 -21.10 9.98
N THR A 277 1.38 -21.12 10.78
CA THR A 277 0.00 -20.97 10.33
C THR A 277 -0.54 -19.59 10.71
N LEU A 278 -1.39 -19.04 9.85
CA LEU A 278 -2.09 -17.79 10.11
C LEU A 278 -3.22 -18.00 11.10
N GLU A 279 -3.46 -17.01 11.94
CA GLU A 279 -4.59 -16.98 12.87
C GLU A 279 -5.09 -15.55 13.07
N TYR A 280 -6.36 -15.42 13.47
CA TYR A 280 -6.94 -14.14 13.83
C TYR A 280 -7.12 -14.03 15.34
N ARG A 281 -6.73 -12.87 15.90
CA ARG A 281 -6.84 -12.56 17.34
C ARG A 281 -7.61 -11.26 17.55
N GLU A 282 -8.38 -11.17 18.62
CA GLU A 282 -9.09 -9.96 18.99
C GLU A 282 -8.21 -8.97 19.78
N GLU A 283 -7.26 -9.51 20.54
CA GLU A 283 -6.35 -8.73 21.38
C GLU A 283 -5.10 -8.29 20.60
N PRO A 284 -4.55 -7.11 20.91
CA PRO A 284 -5.05 -6.14 21.91
C PRO A 284 -6.23 -5.31 21.37
N LYS A 285 -7.25 -5.09 22.22
CA LYS A 285 -8.48 -4.35 21.85
C LYS A 285 -8.27 -2.85 21.69
N GLU A 286 -7.21 -2.32 22.28
CA GLU A 286 -6.88 -0.89 22.31
C GLU A 286 -6.41 -0.34 20.96
N HIS A 287 -6.02 -1.20 20.03
CA HIS A 287 -5.66 -0.77 18.69
C HIS A 287 -6.87 -0.20 17.95
N ILE A 288 -6.68 1.03 17.43
CA ILE A 288 -7.71 1.77 16.68
C ILE A 288 -8.06 1.05 15.37
N HIS A 289 -7.07 0.36 14.78
CA HIS A 289 -7.23 -0.35 13.52
C HIS A 289 -7.26 -1.86 13.73
N LYS A 290 -8.26 -2.51 13.15
CA LYS A 290 -8.37 -3.97 13.05
C LYS A 290 -8.65 -4.32 11.58
N PRO A 291 -7.75 -5.09 10.97
CA PRO A 291 -6.47 -5.60 11.47
C PRO A 291 -5.40 -4.49 11.66
N SER A 292 -4.49 -4.67 12.64
CA SER A 292 -3.31 -3.81 12.83
C SER A 292 -2.10 -4.37 12.08
N VAL A 293 -1.33 -3.49 11.46
CA VAL A 293 -0.04 -3.81 10.82
C VAL A 293 1.01 -4.16 11.87
N ASP A 294 1.04 -3.44 13.00
CA ASP A 294 1.96 -3.72 14.11
C ASP A 294 1.79 -5.16 14.61
N GLU A 295 0.55 -5.64 14.80
CA GLU A 295 0.28 -7.00 15.30
C GLU A 295 0.78 -8.08 14.34
N LEU A 296 0.56 -7.92 13.03
CA LEU A 296 1.14 -8.84 12.05
C LEU A 296 2.68 -8.84 12.15
N PHE A 297 3.30 -7.68 12.14
CA PHE A 297 4.77 -7.55 12.10
C PHE A 297 5.40 -8.08 13.40
N ILE A 298 4.84 -7.81 14.58
CA ILE A 298 5.31 -8.32 15.87
C ILE A 298 5.21 -9.85 15.91
N SER A 299 4.08 -10.41 15.41
CA SER A 299 3.93 -11.86 15.35
C SER A 299 4.96 -12.52 14.46
N LEU A 300 5.29 -11.91 13.32
CA LEU A 300 6.33 -12.39 12.39
C LEU A 300 7.72 -12.31 13.00
N ALA A 301 8.04 -11.24 13.73
CA ALA A 301 9.33 -11.09 14.41
C ALA A 301 9.61 -12.21 15.40
N SER A 302 8.56 -12.77 16.02
CA SER A 302 8.68 -13.83 17.04
C SER A 302 8.47 -15.25 16.50
N SER A 303 7.88 -15.41 15.32
CA SER A 303 7.40 -16.72 14.84
C SER A 303 7.96 -17.16 13.49
N ALA A 304 8.59 -16.26 12.73
CA ALA A 304 9.08 -16.54 11.38
C ALA A 304 10.60 -16.37 11.25
N ARG A 305 11.16 -17.02 10.22
CA ARG A 305 12.52 -16.71 9.75
C ARG A 305 12.56 -15.30 9.17
N PRO A 306 13.71 -14.60 9.25
CA PRO A 306 13.87 -13.31 8.61
C PRO A 306 13.44 -13.32 7.16
N GLY A 307 12.67 -12.31 6.79
CA GLY A 307 12.16 -12.07 5.46
C GLY A 307 12.26 -10.58 5.11
N VAL A 308 11.32 -10.07 4.34
CA VAL A 308 11.25 -8.65 3.98
C VAL A 308 9.94 -8.06 4.49
N ALA A 309 10.01 -6.86 5.08
CA ALA A 309 8.82 -6.14 5.52
C ALA A 309 8.78 -4.74 4.91
N VAL A 310 7.61 -4.34 4.47
CA VAL A 310 7.38 -3.07 3.76
C VAL A 310 6.25 -2.31 4.42
N LEU A 311 6.50 -1.05 4.77
CA LEU A 311 5.47 -0.14 5.27
C LEU A 311 5.24 0.98 4.24
N LEU A 312 4.05 0.95 3.65
CA LEU A 312 3.65 1.85 2.58
C LEU A 312 2.86 3.04 3.10
N THR A 313 2.46 3.90 2.17
CA THR A 313 1.61 5.07 2.42
C THR A 313 0.43 4.76 3.34
N GLY A 314 0.18 5.64 4.27
CA GLY A 314 -0.91 5.52 5.23
C GLY A 314 -0.87 6.59 6.30
N MET A 315 -2.03 6.87 6.88
CA MET A 315 -2.16 7.80 7.99
C MET A 315 -1.80 7.12 9.32
N GLY A 316 -1.31 7.92 10.27
CA GLY A 316 -1.01 7.46 11.61
C GLY A 316 0.38 6.87 11.75
N ARG A 317 0.51 5.84 12.58
CA ARG A 317 1.80 5.24 12.94
C ARG A 317 1.78 3.71 13.02
N ASP A 318 0.63 3.09 12.78
CA ASP A 318 0.51 1.63 12.81
C ASP A 318 1.52 0.98 11.85
N GLY A 319 2.11 -0.10 12.27
CA GLY A 319 3.19 -0.79 11.55
C GLY A 319 4.60 -0.24 11.83
N ALA A 320 4.75 0.93 12.47
CA ALA A 320 6.06 1.50 12.70
C ALA A 320 6.83 0.78 13.83
N GLU A 321 6.15 0.43 14.90
CA GLU A 321 6.74 -0.32 16.03
C GLU A 321 6.96 -1.79 15.66
N GLY A 322 6.02 -2.39 14.94
CA GLY A 322 6.16 -3.74 14.40
C GLY A 322 7.31 -3.84 13.38
N LEU A 323 7.49 -2.83 12.51
CA LEU A 323 8.62 -2.77 11.59
C LEU A 323 9.95 -2.69 12.34
N LEU A 324 10.00 -1.95 13.46
CA LEU A 324 11.19 -1.90 14.33
C LEU A 324 11.46 -3.26 14.98
N ALA A 325 10.41 -3.98 15.42
CA ALA A 325 10.54 -5.32 15.96
C ALA A 325 11.10 -6.29 14.92
N LEU A 326 10.60 -6.24 13.68
CA LEU A 326 11.12 -7.03 12.57
C LEU A 326 12.58 -6.72 12.25
N ARG A 327 12.96 -5.43 12.20
CA ARG A 327 14.36 -5.04 12.02
C ARG A 327 15.27 -5.61 13.08
N ARG A 328 14.85 -5.57 14.36
CA ARG A 328 15.59 -6.17 15.48
C ARG A 328 15.69 -7.69 15.39
N ALA A 329 14.70 -8.34 14.76
CA ALA A 329 14.68 -9.77 14.49
C ALA A 329 15.45 -10.16 13.20
N GLY A 330 16.18 -9.21 12.58
CA GLY A 330 17.02 -9.48 11.41
C GLY A 330 16.30 -9.43 10.06
N TRP A 331 15.06 -8.95 10.02
CA TRP A 331 14.32 -8.75 8.77
C TRP A 331 14.87 -7.55 8.00
N HIS A 332 14.82 -7.62 6.68
CA HIS A 332 15.05 -6.46 5.83
C HIS A 332 13.78 -5.60 5.79
N THR A 333 13.88 -4.36 6.29
CA THR A 333 12.73 -3.49 6.49
C THR A 333 12.80 -2.26 5.59
N ILE A 334 11.71 -1.97 4.88
CA ILE A 334 11.60 -0.90 3.90
C ILE A 334 10.42 0.00 4.27
N ALA A 335 10.61 1.30 4.21
CA ALA A 335 9.52 2.28 4.27
C ALA A 335 9.42 3.03 2.94
N GLN A 336 8.20 3.32 2.50
CA GLN A 336 7.97 4.19 1.35
C GLN A 336 8.44 5.61 1.68
N ASP A 337 9.07 6.31 0.72
CA ASP A 337 9.50 7.69 0.89
C ASP A 337 8.33 8.69 0.90
N GLU A 338 8.62 9.93 1.30
CA GLU A 338 7.63 10.99 1.37
C GLU A 338 7.13 11.39 -0.01
N SER A 339 8.00 11.46 -0.99
CA SER A 339 7.72 12.01 -2.32
C SER A 339 6.73 11.17 -3.12
N SER A 340 6.74 9.84 -2.92
CA SER A 340 5.82 8.90 -3.58
C SER A 340 4.65 8.46 -2.70
N SER A 341 4.64 8.83 -1.42
CA SER A 341 3.52 8.53 -0.52
C SER A 341 2.35 9.48 -0.74
N VAL A 342 1.14 8.94 -0.77
CA VAL A 342 -0.07 9.75 -0.69
C VAL A 342 -0.15 10.44 0.68
N VAL A 343 0.10 9.67 1.76
CA VAL A 343 0.22 10.15 3.15
C VAL A 343 1.46 9.53 3.77
N TRP A 344 2.44 10.34 4.10
CA TRP A 344 3.68 9.86 4.74
C TRP A 344 3.56 9.81 6.27
N GLY A 345 2.45 9.22 6.77
CA GLY A 345 2.20 9.04 8.20
C GLY A 345 2.87 7.80 8.75
N MET A 346 2.38 6.62 8.35
CA MET A 346 2.92 5.31 8.75
C MET A 346 4.40 5.15 8.36
N PRO A 347 4.80 5.31 7.09
CA PRO A 347 6.21 5.16 6.73
C PRO A 347 7.10 6.25 7.34
N GLY A 348 6.59 7.48 7.49
CA GLY A 348 7.30 8.56 8.18
C GLY A 348 7.50 8.28 9.68
N ALA A 349 6.54 7.64 10.35
CA ALA A 349 6.71 7.20 11.73
C ALA A 349 7.80 6.12 11.83
N ALA A 350 7.81 5.15 10.92
CA ALA A 350 8.85 4.12 10.85
C ALA A 350 10.25 4.72 10.59
N HIS A 351 10.35 5.71 9.71
CA HIS A 351 11.59 6.42 9.45
C HIS A 351 12.11 7.13 10.73
N ARG A 352 11.25 7.89 11.41
CA ARG A 352 11.62 8.58 12.66
C ARG A 352 12.05 7.65 13.79
N LEU A 353 11.47 6.44 13.86
CA LEU A 353 11.86 5.40 14.82
C LEU A 353 13.14 4.67 14.42
N GLY A 354 13.68 4.92 13.24
CA GLY A 354 14.77 4.11 12.70
C GLY A 354 14.37 2.65 12.46
N ALA A 355 13.08 2.40 12.16
CA ALA A 355 12.55 1.07 11.94
C ALA A 355 12.87 0.53 10.54
N ALA A 356 13.02 1.40 9.56
CA ALA A 356 13.35 1.03 8.18
C ALA A 356 14.88 0.99 7.97
N VAL A 357 15.37 -0.06 7.32
CA VAL A 357 16.75 -0.14 6.80
C VAL A 357 16.89 0.77 5.59
N GLU A 358 15.87 0.78 4.74
CA GLU A 358 15.80 1.61 3.54
C GLU A 358 14.51 2.44 3.50
N VAL A 359 14.62 3.68 3.03
CA VAL A 359 13.46 4.54 2.72
C VAL A 359 13.52 4.82 1.22
N LEU A 360 12.54 4.31 0.47
CA LEU A 360 12.62 4.21 -0.97
C LEU A 360 11.35 4.75 -1.66
N PRO A 361 11.49 5.35 -2.85
CA PRO A 361 10.33 5.65 -3.69
C PRO A 361 9.64 4.35 -4.12
N ILE A 362 8.32 4.41 -4.30
CA ILE A 362 7.48 3.24 -4.59
C ILE A 362 8.05 2.34 -5.70
N ARG A 363 8.63 2.94 -6.75
CA ARG A 363 9.20 2.21 -7.91
C ARG A 363 10.48 1.43 -7.57
N ALA A 364 11.17 1.79 -6.50
CA ALA A 364 12.41 1.12 -6.07
C ALA A 364 12.16 -0.02 -5.07
N ILE A 365 10.96 -0.08 -4.45
CA ILE A 365 10.64 -1.05 -3.40
C ILE A 365 10.69 -2.50 -3.93
N GLY A 366 10.07 -2.79 -5.07
CA GLY A 366 10.10 -4.14 -5.63
C GLY A 366 11.52 -4.64 -5.97
N PRO A 367 12.34 -3.88 -6.69
CA PRO A 367 13.75 -4.21 -6.87
C PRO A 367 14.52 -4.44 -5.56
N ALA A 368 14.27 -3.63 -4.52
CA ALA A 368 14.89 -3.79 -3.20
C ALA A 368 14.44 -5.09 -2.50
N ILE A 369 13.15 -5.46 -2.57
CA ILE A 369 12.65 -6.76 -2.08
C ILE A 369 13.40 -7.91 -2.75
N VAL A 370 13.53 -7.88 -4.09
CA VAL A 370 14.24 -8.93 -4.83
C VAL A 370 15.72 -9.01 -4.43
N ALA A 371 16.38 -7.88 -4.25
CA ALA A 371 17.78 -7.81 -3.82
C ALA A 371 17.95 -8.36 -2.39
N ALA A 372 17.08 -7.95 -1.46
CA ALA A 372 17.10 -8.41 -0.08
C ALA A 372 16.90 -9.94 0.02
N MET A 373 15.94 -10.49 -0.74
CA MET A 373 15.69 -11.95 -0.75
C MET A 373 16.87 -12.77 -1.25
N ARG A 374 17.70 -12.24 -2.15
CA ARG A 374 18.92 -12.92 -2.61
C ARG A 374 20.01 -13.00 -1.53
N GLY A 375 19.99 -12.10 -0.57
CA GLY A 375 20.91 -12.06 0.57
C GLY A 375 20.44 -12.84 1.79
N LEU A 376 19.21 -13.33 1.81
CA LEU A 376 18.68 -14.12 2.92
C LEU A 376 19.14 -15.59 2.81
N PRO A 377 19.42 -16.24 3.95
CA PRO A 377 19.75 -17.66 3.95
C PRO A 377 18.53 -18.49 3.48
N PRO A 378 18.76 -19.61 2.79
CA PRO A 378 17.73 -20.50 2.24
C PRO A 378 16.87 -21.19 3.31
#